data_51bb5dc8dd5a47f9d1334bb2e9558649
#
_entry.id   51bb5dc8dd5a47f9d1334bb2e9558649
#
_cell.length_a   1.000
_cell.length_b   1.000
_cell.length_c   1.000
_cell.angle_alpha   90.00
_cell.angle_beta   90.00
_cell.angle_gamma   90.00
#
_symmetry.space_group_name_H-M   'P 1'
#
loop_
_entity.id
_entity.type
_entity.pdbx_description
1 polymer ?
#
loop_
_entity_poly.entity_id
_entity_poly.type
_entity_poly.pdbx_seq_one_letter_code
_entity_poly.pdbx_strand_id
1 'polypeptide(L)'
;LYIGGYGSQAELGGVYTNTTTGAQSIGKVDRYEWNKHFKILGSPDAAKAESLVEVFDKTKIKDADYLKSCSGKLMRIENVQFSQADGKAVYAPKTEKDKTNCVNRNLTDAETKTPISASNLLVRTSAYAKFANVALPKDPVNITGIFTRFNNVWQILIRTSNDVETALNVPGGTKEEPYTVTNALKLINAGKYTTDKVYTTGIICEVGSVDTNSYGNATYSISEDGKAVTGKMIKVFRGFNLDNQKWTEETKGTLAVGKKVVIYGTLTMYNGTPEIDSGNYLISIK
;
A
#
# COMPACT_ATOMS: atom_id res chain seq x y z
N LEU A 1 -12.75 12.35 -32.71
CA LEU A 1 -13.00 11.56 -31.49
C LEU A 1 -14.50 11.25 -31.36
N TYR A 2 -14.80 10.13 -30.77
CA TYR A 2 -16.16 9.65 -30.50
C TYR A 2 -16.41 9.71 -28.99
N ILE A 3 -17.55 10.24 -28.59
CA ILE A 3 -17.98 10.27 -27.19
C ILE A 3 -19.08 9.22 -27.04
N GLY A 4 -18.86 8.27 -26.17
CA GLY A 4 -19.83 7.26 -25.80
C GLY A 4 -19.73 7.01 -24.30
N GLY A 5 -20.20 5.89 -23.83
CA GLY A 5 -20.06 5.58 -22.43
C GLY A 5 -20.76 4.30 -22.00
N TYR A 6 -20.42 3.87 -20.80
CA TYR A 6 -21.08 2.79 -20.11
C TYR A 6 -21.52 3.27 -18.71
N GLY A 7 -22.80 3.07 -18.44
CA GLY A 7 -23.37 3.61 -17.19
C GLY A 7 -23.47 5.14 -17.22
N SER A 8 -23.04 5.79 -16.13
CA SER A 8 -23.03 7.26 -15.99
C SER A 8 -21.73 7.93 -16.44
N GLN A 9 -20.75 7.15 -16.92
CA GLN A 9 -19.42 7.63 -17.29
C GLN A 9 -19.34 7.83 -18.80
N ALA A 10 -18.92 9.03 -19.23
CA ALA A 10 -18.60 9.30 -20.61
C ALA A 10 -17.18 8.78 -20.93
N GLU A 11 -17.04 8.12 -22.05
CA GLU A 11 -15.75 7.68 -22.59
C GLU A 11 -15.43 8.47 -23.86
N LEU A 12 -14.17 8.84 -24.01
CA LEU A 12 -13.65 9.50 -25.20
C LEU A 12 -12.75 8.51 -25.95
N GLY A 13 -13.05 8.25 -27.20
CA GLY A 13 -12.30 7.28 -27.97
C GLY A 13 -12.30 7.54 -29.48
N GLY A 14 -11.73 6.62 -30.22
CA GLY A 14 -11.88 6.55 -31.67
C GLY A 14 -13.23 5.97 -32.06
N VAL A 15 -13.52 5.90 -33.34
CA VAL A 15 -14.68 5.22 -33.88
C VAL A 15 -14.31 3.78 -34.20
N TYR A 16 -15.03 2.83 -33.61
CA TYR A 16 -15.03 1.44 -34.08
C TYR A 16 -16.27 1.18 -34.90
N THR A 17 -16.11 0.66 -36.09
CA THR A 17 -17.23 0.23 -36.94
C THR A 17 -17.23 -1.30 -37.00
N ASN A 18 -18.32 -1.92 -36.60
CA ASN A 18 -18.50 -3.34 -36.72
C ASN A 18 -18.60 -3.69 -38.23
N THR A 19 -17.69 -4.51 -38.71
CA THR A 19 -17.57 -4.85 -40.12
C THR A 19 -18.77 -5.66 -40.67
N THR A 20 -19.52 -6.32 -39.78
CA THR A 20 -20.68 -7.13 -40.16
C THR A 20 -21.96 -6.32 -40.16
N THR A 21 -22.16 -5.46 -39.19
CA THR A 21 -23.43 -4.73 -39.00
C THR A 21 -23.37 -3.27 -39.43
N GLY A 22 -22.18 -2.71 -39.64
CA GLY A 22 -21.97 -1.28 -39.87
C GLY A 22 -22.17 -0.41 -38.60
N ALA A 23 -22.55 -1.00 -37.46
CA ALA A 23 -22.79 -0.25 -36.24
C ALA A 23 -21.51 0.36 -35.71
N GLN A 24 -21.60 1.62 -35.25
CA GLN A 24 -20.49 2.34 -34.68
C GLN A 24 -20.53 2.33 -33.16
N SER A 25 -19.35 2.25 -32.53
CA SER A 25 -19.16 2.33 -31.10
C SER A 25 -17.80 2.96 -30.77
N ILE A 26 -17.55 3.20 -29.48
CA ILE A 26 -16.23 3.64 -29.00
C ILE A 26 -15.19 2.59 -29.37
N GLY A 27 -14.08 3.06 -29.92
CA GLY A 27 -12.89 2.28 -30.24
C GLY A 27 -11.64 2.88 -29.64
N LYS A 28 -10.53 2.19 -29.84
CA LYS A 28 -9.22 2.69 -29.42
C LYS A 28 -8.82 3.92 -30.25
N VAL A 29 -8.16 4.87 -29.63
CA VAL A 29 -7.52 5.98 -30.33
C VAL A 29 -6.06 5.60 -30.56
N ASP A 30 -5.59 5.72 -31.79
CA ASP A 30 -4.17 5.65 -32.10
C ASP A 30 -3.43 6.80 -31.40
N ARG A 31 -2.22 6.54 -30.90
CA ARG A 31 -1.46 7.55 -30.15
C ARG A 31 -1.10 8.77 -31.00
N TYR A 32 -0.91 8.60 -32.31
CA TYR A 32 -0.59 9.70 -33.21
C TYR A 32 -1.83 10.57 -33.46
N GLU A 33 -3.00 9.93 -33.56
CA GLU A 33 -4.26 10.64 -33.63
C GLU A 33 -4.57 11.36 -32.33
N TRP A 34 -4.37 10.68 -31.18
CA TRP A 34 -4.58 11.28 -29.86
C TRP A 34 -3.76 12.55 -29.65
N ASN A 35 -2.49 12.57 -30.07
CA ASN A 35 -1.60 13.72 -29.95
C ASN A 35 -2.09 14.98 -30.67
N LYS A 36 -3.01 14.87 -31.61
CA LYS A 36 -3.64 16.01 -32.31
C LYS A 36 -4.79 16.64 -31.50
N HIS A 37 -5.26 15.99 -30.47
CA HIS A 37 -6.49 16.34 -29.75
C HIS A 37 -6.26 16.86 -28.33
N PHE A 38 -5.02 16.97 -27.87
CA PHE A 38 -4.72 17.53 -26.56
C PHE A 38 -3.49 18.42 -26.57
N LYS A 39 -3.40 19.30 -25.55
CA LYS A 39 -2.24 20.14 -25.29
C LYS A 39 -1.87 20.03 -23.82
N ILE A 40 -0.59 19.79 -23.53
CA ILE A 40 -0.07 19.81 -22.16
C ILE A 40 0.07 21.27 -21.74
N LEU A 41 -0.58 21.67 -20.66
CA LEU A 41 -0.59 23.05 -20.15
C LEU A 41 0.42 23.27 -19.02
N GLY A 42 0.97 22.21 -18.41
CA GLY A 42 1.89 22.31 -17.28
C GLY A 42 2.46 20.97 -16.87
N SER A 43 3.16 20.95 -15.74
CA SER A 43 3.69 19.73 -15.14
C SER A 43 2.61 18.94 -14.41
N PRO A 44 2.73 17.60 -14.31
CA PRO A 44 1.83 16.79 -13.50
C PRO A 44 1.87 17.20 -12.03
N ASP A 45 0.71 17.21 -11.38
CA ASP A 45 0.56 17.37 -9.93
C ASP A 45 0.25 16.01 -9.32
N ALA A 46 1.27 15.38 -8.74
CA ALA A 46 1.16 14.05 -8.16
C ALA A 46 0.26 14.03 -6.90
N ALA A 47 0.30 15.09 -6.08
CA ALA A 47 -0.52 15.17 -4.88
C ALA A 47 -2.01 15.30 -5.23
N LYS A 48 -2.32 16.12 -6.25
CA LYS A 48 -3.68 16.24 -6.76
C LYS A 48 -4.17 14.94 -7.40
N ALA A 49 -3.30 14.23 -8.13
CA ALA A 49 -3.64 12.93 -8.70
C ALA A 49 -3.96 11.91 -7.61
N GLU A 50 -3.18 11.87 -6.53
CA GLU A 50 -3.43 10.97 -5.38
C GLU A 50 -4.74 11.33 -4.66
N SER A 51 -5.08 12.61 -4.55
CA SER A 51 -6.34 13.05 -3.94
C SER A 51 -7.60 12.63 -4.72
N LEU A 52 -7.46 12.17 -5.95
CA LEU A 52 -8.56 11.65 -6.77
C LEU A 52 -8.74 10.14 -6.62
N VAL A 53 -7.87 9.46 -5.89
CA VAL A 53 -7.98 8.03 -5.65
C VAL A 53 -9.12 7.76 -4.68
N GLU A 54 -10.11 6.96 -5.09
CA GLU A 54 -11.17 6.47 -4.23
C GLU A 54 -10.89 5.01 -3.83
N VAL A 55 -11.09 4.67 -2.55
CA VAL A 55 -10.94 3.29 -2.10
C VAL A 55 -12.17 2.47 -2.51
N PHE A 56 -11.91 1.33 -3.15
CA PHE A 56 -12.95 0.41 -3.59
C PHE A 56 -13.52 -0.39 -2.40
N ASP A 57 -14.82 -0.28 -2.18
CA ASP A 57 -15.53 -1.06 -1.16
C ASP A 57 -15.76 -2.50 -1.65
N LYS A 58 -14.93 -3.43 -1.19
CA LYS A 58 -15.01 -4.85 -1.56
C LYS A 58 -16.33 -5.51 -1.17
N THR A 59 -17.04 -4.99 -0.17
CA THR A 59 -18.34 -5.53 0.25
C THR A 59 -19.43 -5.30 -0.78
N LYS A 60 -19.25 -4.27 -1.63
CA LYS A 60 -20.17 -3.88 -2.70
C LYS A 60 -19.83 -4.48 -4.07
N ILE A 61 -18.98 -5.50 -4.12
CA ILE A 61 -18.56 -6.13 -5.39
C ILE A 61 -19.72 -6.70 -6.23
N LYS A 62 -20.87 -6.95 -5.63
CA LYS A 62 -22.09 -7.42 -6.30
C LYS A 62 -23.13 -6.32 -6.54
N ASP A 63 -22.90 -5.13 -6.07
CA ASP A 63 -23.78 -3.98 -6.23
C ASP A 63 -23.55 -3.34 -7.61
N ALA A 64 -24.50 -3.53 -8.53
CA ALA A 64 -24.38 -3.06 -9.90
C ALA A 64 -24.32 -1.53 -10.01
N ASP A 65 -25.02 -0.80 -9.15
CA ASP A 65 -25.06 0.66 -9.17
C ASP A 65 -23.76 1.24 -8.60
N TYR A 66 -23.24 0.63 -7.54
CA TYR A 66 -21.93 0.96 -7.03
C TYR A 66 -20.82 0.74 -8.09
N LEU A 67 -20.80 -0.41 -8.75
CA LEU A 67 -19.82 -0.71 -9.79
C LEU A 67 -19.90 0.29 -10.95
N LYS A 68 -21.11 0.66 -11.38
CA LYS A 68 -21.31 1.72 -12.39
C LYS A 68 -20.77 3.06 -11.91
N SER A 69 -20.97 3.42 -10.65
CA SER A 69 -20.48 4.68 -10.08
C SER A 69 -18.96 4.75 -10.01
N CYS A 70 -18.27 3.61 -9.97
CA CYS A 70 -16.80 3.51 -10.01
C CYS A 70 -16.22 3.64 -11.42
N SER A 71 -17.03 3.47 -12.48
CA SER A 71 -16.56 3.42 -13.87
C SER A 71 -15.87 4.74 -14.28
N GLY A 72 -14.69 4.65 -14.87
CA GLY A 72 -13.88 5.78 -15.29
C GLY A 72 -13.06 6.46 -14.19
N LYS A 73 -13.23 6.06 -12.93
CA LYS A 73 -12.51 6.62 -11.80
C LYS A 73 -11.17 5.94 -11.57
N LEU A 74 -10.29 6.67 -10.89
CA LEU A 74 -9.07 6.12 -10.32
C LEU A 74 -9.41 5.49 -8.97
N MET A 75 -9.42 4.16 -8.93
CA MET A 75 -9.81 3.39 -7.76
C MET A 75 -8.61 2.66 -7.16
N ARG A 76 -8.57 2.52 -5.84
CA ARG A 76 -7.63 1.66 -5.12
C ARG A 76 -8.39 0.50 -4.49
N ILE A 77 -8.04 -0.73 -4.86
CA ILE A 77 -8.47 -1.93 -4.15
C ILE A 77 -7.37 -2.36 -3.20
N GLU A 78 -7.70 -2.49 -1.92
CA GLU A 78 -6.72 -2.70 -0.87
C GLU A 78 -6.70 -4.14 -0.38
N ASN A 79 -5.54 -4.57 0.12
CA ASN A 79 -5.32 -5.86 0.77
C ASN A 79 -5.86 -7.04 -0.06
N VAL A 80 -5.39 -7.13 -1.29
CA VAL A 80 -5.72 -8.21 -2.23
C VAL A 80 -4.48 -8.98 -2.64
N GLN A 81 -4.66 -10.18 -3.14
CA GLN A 81 -3.59 -11.04 -3.63
C GLN A 81 -3.93 -11.54 -5.03
N PHE A 82 -2.93 -11.60 -5.91
CA PHE A 82 -3.11 -12.22 -7.22
C PHE A 82 -3.26 -13.74 -7.05
N SER A 83 -4.38 -14.29 -7.54
CA SER A 83 -4.66 -15.72 -7.39
C SER A 83 -3.65 -16.61 -8.12
N GLN A 84 -3.02 -16.08 -9.18
CA GLN A 84 -2.02 -16.79 -9.98
C GLN A 84 -0.57 -16.57 -9.53
N ALA A 85 -0.32 -15.86 -8.42
CA ALA A 85 1.03 -15.51 -7.95
C ALA A 85 1.75 -16.72 -7.35
N ASP A 86 2.37 -17.53 -8.19
CA ASP A 86 3.17 -18.72 -7.82
C ASP A 86 4.68 -18.44 -7.72
N GLY A 87 5.10 -17.22 -8.00
CA GLY A 87 6.50 -16.77 -8.06
C GLY A 87 7.14 -16.88 -9.45
N LYS A 88 6.40 -17.37 -10.44
CA LYS A 88 6.83 -17.46 -11.86
C LYS A 88 5.87 -16.72 -12.76
N ALA A 89 4.58 -16.71 -12.44
CA ALA A 89 3.56 -16.01 -13.21
C ALA A 89 3.87 -14.51 -13.29
N VAL A 90 3.69 -13.95 -14.48
CA VAL A 90 3.91 -12.52 -14.79
C VAL A 90 2.59 -11.85 -15.13
N TYR A 91 2.57 -10.51 -15.19
CA TYR A 91 1.33 -9.77 -15.44
C TYR A 91 0.63 -10.18 -16.74
N ALA A 92 1.34 -10.19 -17.87
CA ALA A 92 0.72 -10.44 -19.18
C ALA A 92 1.70 -11.07 -20.19
N PRO A 93 2.06 -12.36 -20.04
CA PRO A 93 2.92 -13.02 -21.00
C PRO A 93 2.21 -13.16 -22.35
N LYS A 94 2.95 -13.01 -23.44
CA LYS A 94 2.40 -13.11 -24.80
C LYS A 94 1.74 -14.46 -25.11
N THR A 95 2.13 -15.51 -24.40
CA THR A 95 1.59 -16.87 -24.54
C THR A 95 0.18 -17.04 -23.99
N GLU A 96 -0.24 -16.16 -23.07
CA GLU A 96 -1.56 -16.22 -22.41
C GLU A 96 -2.53 -15.14 -22.93
N LYS A 97 -2.11 -14.29 -23.86
CA LYS A 97 -2.93 -13.17 -24.34
C LYS A 97 -4.19 -13.65 -25.09
N ASP A 98 -5.28 -12.99 -24.83
CA ASP A 98 -6.53 -13.16 -25.58
C ASP A 98 -6.49 -12.49 -26.97
N LYS A 99 -7.62 -12.54 -27.70
CA LYS A 99 -7.78 -11.92 -29.04
C LYS A 99 -7.58 -10.40 -29.04
N THR A 100 -7.67 -9.76 -27.86
CA THR A 100 -7.45 -8.31 -27.72
C THR A 100 -6.03 -7.99 -27.24
N ASN A 101 -5.14 -8.97 -27.23
CA ASN A 101 -3.76 -8.88 -26.74
C ASN A 101 -3.63 -8.51 -25.26
N CYS A 102 -4.55 -8.96 -24.43
CA CYS A 102 -4.54 -8.73 -23.00
C CYS A 102 -4.59 -10.04 -22.21
N VAL A 103 -4.14 -9.99 -20.97
CA VAL A 103 -4.22 -11.09 -20.00
C VAL A 103 -5.01 -10.63 -18.78
N ASN A 104 -5.84 -11.51 -18.26
CA ASN A 104 -6.62 -11.28 -17.05
C ASN A 104 -5.96 -11.97 -15.87
N ARG A 105 -5.85 -11.25 -14.73
CA ARG A 105 -5.38 -11.78 -13.45
C ARG A 105 -6.48 -11.65 -12.41
N ASN A 106 -6.79 -12.74 -11.74
CA ASN A 106 -7.81 -12.78 -10.71
C ASN A 106 -7.26 -12.31 -9.37
N LEU A 107 -8.14 -11.78 -8.54
CA LEU A 107 -7.82 -11.30 -7.21
C LEU A 107 -8.55 -12.12 -6.15
N THR A 108 -7.87 -12.33 -5.05
CA THR A 108 -8.40 -12.91 -3.81
C THR A 108 -8.25 -11.88 -2.70
N ASP A 109 -9.22 -11.74 -1.84
CA ASP A 109 -9.09 -10.94 -0.63
C ASP A 109 -8.00 -11.56 0.26
N ALA A 110 -7.03 -10.77 0.66
CA ALA A 110 -5.85 -11.29 1.36
C ALA A 110 -6.15 -11.71 2.80
N GLU A 111 -7.20 -11.17 3.42
CA GLU A 111 -7.61 -11.47 4.78
C GLU A 111 -8.54 -12.69 4.82
N THR A 112 -9.65 -12.61 4.12
CA THR A 112 -10.70 -13.65 4.13
C THR A 112 -10.38 -14.85 3.24
N LYS A 113 -9.38 -14.73 2.35
CA LYS A 113 -9.02 -15.72 1.31
C LYS A 113 -10.15 -16.03 0.34
N THR A 114 -11.16 -15.20 0.29
CA THR A 114 -12.25 -15.36 -0.67
C THR A 114 -11.91 -14.73 -2.02
N PRO A 115 -12.28 -15.37 -3.14
CA PRO A 115 -12.13 -14.74 -4.45
C PRO A 115 -12.90 -13.42 -4.53
N ILE A 116 -12.26 -12.36 -4.99
CA ILE A 116 -12.91 -11.09 -5.31
C ILE A 116 -13.61 -11.28 -6.65
N SER A 117 -14.53 -12.18 -6.66
CA SER A 117 -15.38 -12.58 -7.75
C SER A 117 -14.70 -12.78 -9.11
N ALA A 118 -14.58 -14.00 -9.49
CA ALA A 118 -14.02 -14.42 -10.78
C ALA A 118 -14.68 -13.75 -12.00
N SER A 119 -15.93 -13.27 -11.88
CA SER A 119 -16.66 -12.67 -12.99
C SER A 119 -16.83 -11.15 -12.88
N ASN A 120 -16.58 -10.54 -11.71
CA ASN A 120 -17.00 -9.15 -11.50
C ASN A 120 -15.85 -8.14 -11.41
N LEU A 121 -14.64 -8.52 -11.04
CA LEU A 121 -13.50 -7.62 -11.03
C LEU A 121 -12.19 -8.38 -11.19
N LEU A 122 -11.37 -7.97 -12.13
CA LEU A 122 -10.06 -8.56 -12.39
C LEU A 122 -9.06 -7.47 -12.79
N VAL A 123 -7.78 -7.78 -12.72
CA VAL A 123 -6.71 -6.95 -13.29
C VAL A 123 -6.51 -7.36 -14.74
N ARG A 124 -6.67 -6.39 -15.66
CA ARG A 124 -6.45 -6.62 -17.08
C ARG A 124 -5.23 -5.87 -17.56
N THR A 125 -4.29 -6.57 -18.14
CA THR A 125 -3.01 -6.00 -18.59
C THR A 125 -2.76 -6.34 -20.05
N SER A 126 -2.32 -5.34 -20.82
CA SER A 126 -1.88 -5.56 -22.21
C SER A 126 -0.57 -6.33 -22.25
N ALA A 127 -0.44 -7.32 -23.13
CA ALA A 127 0.79 -8.03 -23.39
C ALA A 127 1.91 -7.14 -24.01
N TYR A 128 1.58 -5.90 -24.38
CA TYR A 128 2.52 -4.87 -24.83
C TYR A 128 2.88 -3.86 -23.75
N ALA A 129 2.36 -4.01 -22.53
CA ALA A 129 2.75 -3.14 -21.41
C ALA A 129 4.24 -3.34 -21.10
N LYS A 130 4.93 -2.26 -20.73
CA LYS A 130 6.37 -2.32 -20.39
C LYS A 130 6.66 -3.29 -19.24
N PHE A 131 5.69 -3.49 -18.35
CA PHE A 131 5.77 -4.39 -17.19
C PHE A 131 5.09 -5.75 -17.42
N ALA A 132 4.67 -6.08 -18.65
CA ALA A 132 3.96 -7.32 -18.95
C ALA A 132 4.68 -8.60 -18.45
N ASN A 133 6.01 -8.60 -18.49
CA ASN A 133 6.85 -9.72 -18.06
C ASN A 133 7.40 -9.57 -16.62
N VAL A 134 6.93 -8.59 -15.86
CA VAL A 134 7.25 -8.47 -14.43
C VAL A 134 6.47 -9.53 -13.67
N ALA A 135 7.11 -10.19 -12.70
CA ALA A 135 6.49 -11.22 -11.87
C ALA A 135 5.34 -10.63 -11.03
N LEU A 136 4.28 -11.41 -10.87
CA LEU A 136 3.19 -11.06 -9.95
C LEU A 136 3.72 -11.11 -8.51
N PRO A 137 3.45 -10.09 -7.67
CA PRO A 137 3.79 -10.12 -6.26
C PRO A 137 3.03 -11.25 -5.55
N LYS A 138 3.75 -12.01 -4.71
CA LYS A 138 3.16 -13.08 -3.90
C LYS A 138 2.47 -12.56 -2.64
N ASP A 139 2.99 -11.48 -2.10
CA ASP A 139 2.45 -10.86 -0.89
C ASP A 139 1.18 -10.09 -1.21
N PRO A 140 0.33 -9.83 -0.20
CA PRO A 140 -0.80 -8.92 -0.34
C PRO A 140 -0.40 -7.57 -0.88
N VAL A 141 -1.23 -7.00 -1.75
CA VAL A 141 -0.99 -5.72 -2.43
C VAL A 141 -2.20 -4.81 -2.36
N ASN A 142 -1.95 -3.50 -2.48
CA ASN A 142 -2.93 -2.50 -2.85
C ASN A 142 -2.74 -2.19 -4.34
N ILE A 143 -3.82 -2.19 -5.10
CA ILE A 143 -3.79 -1.96 -6.54
C ILE A 143 -4.55 -0.68 -6.85
N THR A 144 -3.87 0.31 -7.40
CA THR A 144 -4.48 1.55 -7.89
C THR A 144 -4.58 1.49 -9.41
N GLY A 145 -5.72 1.83 -9.97
CA GLY A 145 -5.88 1.80 -11.42
C GLY A 145 -7.20 2.41 -11.89
N ILE A 146 -7.37 2.49 -13.19
CA ILE A 146 -8.62 2.95 -13.79
C ILE A 146 -9.64 1.83 -13.74
N PHE A 147 -10.75 2.08 -13.06
CA PHE A 147 -11.87 1.14 -13.02
C PHE A 147 -12.70 1.26 -14.29
N THR A 148 -12.89 0.14 -14.98
CA THR A 148 -13.58 0.14 -16.28
C THR A 148 -14.32 -1.18 -16.52
N ARG A 149 -15.00 -1.29 -17.64
CA ARG A 149 -15.75 -2.49 -18.02
C ARG A 149 -15.47 -2.89 -19.46
N PHE A 150 -15.28 -4.19 -19.67
CA PHE A 150 -15.14 -4.77 -21.00
C PHE A 150 -15.90 -6.11 -21.10
N ASN A 151 -16.77 -6.26 -22.12
CA ASN A 151 -17.57 -7.48 -22.33
C ASN A 151 -18.28 -7.98 -21.05
N ASN A 152 -18.97 -7.08 -20.35
CA ASN A 152 -19.67 -7.37 -19.09
C ASN A 152 -18.80 -7.77 -17.90
N VAL A 153 -17.47 -7.63 -18.00
CA VAL A 153 -16.54 -7.88 -16.91
C VAL A 153 -15.93 -6.57 -16.42
N TRP A 154 -15.98 -6.33 -15.12
CA TRP A 154 -15.30 -5.20 -14.50
C TRP A 154 -13.81 -5.44 -14.38
N GLN A 155 -13.04 -4.41 -14.60
CA GLN A 155 -11.58 -4.47 -14.64
C GLN A 155 -10.97 -3.27 -13.95
N ILE A 156 -9.82 -3.51 -13.33
CA ILE A 156 -8.92 -2.45 -12.94
C ILE A 156 -7.72 -2.48 -13.90
N LEU A 157 -7.47 -1.37 -14.56
CA LEU A 157 -6.36 -1.19 -15.49
C LEU A 157 -5.22 -0.48 -14.78
N ILE A 158 -4.15 -1.21 -14.50
CA ILE A 158 -2.92 -0.64 -13.97
C ILE A 158 -2.12 0.05 -15.07
N ARG A 159 -1.57 1.21 -14.79
CA ARG A 159 -0.84 2.07 -15.74
C ARG A 159 0.64 1.72 -15.79
N THR A 160 1.18 1.37 -14.62
CA THR A 160 2.58 0.98 -14.40
C THR A 160 2.67 -0.08 -13.31
N SER A 161 3.83 -0.73 -13.15
CA SER A 161 4.07 -1.63 -12.01
C SER A 161 3.97 -0.94 -10.64
N ASN A 162 4.18 0.38 -10.58
CA ASN A 162 4.08 1.15 -9.34
C ASN A 162 2.62 1.36 -8.88
N ASP A 163 1.65 1.06 -9.71
CA ASP A 163 0.24 1.03 -9.33
C ASP A 163 -0.09 -0.17 -8.43
N VAL A 164 0.85 -1.10 -8.25
CA VAL A 164 0.73 -2.27 -7.40
C VAL A 164 1.75 -2.16 -6.27
N GLU A 165 1.29 -1.80 -5.10
CA GLU A 165 2.09 -1.60 -3.90
C GLU A 165 1.87 -2.75 -2.92
N THR A 166 2.91 -3.15 -2.19
CA THR A 166 2.74 -4.13 -1.10
C THR A 166 1.71 -3.61 -0.10
N ALA A 167 0.69 -4.39 0.19
CA ALA A 167 -0.30 -4.07 1.21
C ALA A 167 0.32 -4.39 2.57
N LEU A 168 0.70 -3.35 3.26
CA LEU A 168 1.15 -3.45 4.64
C LEU A 168 -0.06 -3.37 5.56
N ASN A 169 -0.81 -4.47 5.65
CA ASN A 169 -1.75 -4.63 6.74
C ASN A 169 -0.96 -5.06 7.99
N VAL A 170 -0.51 -4.06 8.73
CA VAL A 170 0.21 -4.26 9.98
C VAL A 170 -0.71 -3.81 11.10
N PRO A 171 -1.39 -4.75 11.78
CA PRO A 171 -2.28 -4.41 12.88
C PRO A 171 -1.49 -3.86 14.07
N GLY A 172 -2.11 -2.94 14.79
CA GLY A 172 -1.53 -2.33 15.99
C GLY A 172 -1.33 -0.81 15.87
N GLY A 173 -0.53 -0.27 16.78
CA GLY A 173 -0.19 1.16 16.86
C GLY A 173 -1.13 1.97 17.73
N THR A 174 -2.19 1.38 18.27
CA THR A 174 -3.07 2.00 19.26
C THR A 174 -2.62 1.69 20.68
N LYS A 175 -3.20 2.36 21.66
CA LYS A 175 -2.88 2.12 23.07
C LYS A 175 -3.32 0.73 23.53
N GLU A 176 -4.46 0.28 23.03
CA GLU A 176 -5.06 -1.01 23.32
C GLU A 176 -4.33 -2.15 22.61
N GLU A 177 -3.83 -1.88 21.40
CA GLU A 177 -3.10 -2.82 20.57
C GLU A 177 -1.83 -2.16 20.02
N PRO A 178 -0.74 -2.05 20.80
CA PRO A 178 0.52 -1.50 20.32
C PRO A 178 1.14 -2.34 19.19
N TYR A 179 1.86 -1.71 18.26
CA TYR A 179 2.69 -2.46 17.32
C TYR A 179 3.68 -3.34 18.07
N THR A 180 3.80 -4.60 17.69
CA THR A 180 4.94 -5.42 18.07
C THR A 180 6.20 -4.91 17.36
N VAL A 181 7.39 -5.25 17.84
CA VAL A 181 8.64 -4.88 17.15
C VAL A 181 8.64 -5.42 15.71
N THR A 182 8.17 -6.64 15.51
CA THR A 182 8.05 -7.25 14.17
C THR A 182 7.16 -6.42 13.24
N ASN A 183 6.02 -5.96 13.74
CA ASN A 183 5.07 -5.16 12.96
C ASN A 183 5.62 -3.76 12.66
N ALA A 184 6.21 -3.10 13.66
CA ALA A 184 6.84 -1.81 13.46
C ALA A 184 8.01 -1.87 12.46
N LEU A 185 8.84 -2.92 12.51
CA LEU A 185 9.91 -3.16 11.52
C LEU A 185 9.38 -3.34 10.11
N LYS A 186 8.26 -4.05 9.93
CA LYS A 186 7.62 -4.18 8.61
C LYS A 186 7.25 -2.82 8.03
N LEU A 187 6.64 -1.94 8.82
CA LEU A 187 6.30 -0.57 8.40
C LEU A 187 7.55 0.22 8.04
N ILE A 188 8.54 0.27 8.95
CA ILE A 188 9.77 1.05 8.76
C ILE A 188 10.53 0.58 7.52
N ASN A 189 10.73 -0.73 7.36
CA ASN A 189 11.48 -1.31 6.23
C ASN A 189 10.78 -1.11 4.88
N ALA A 190 9.47 -0.93 4.88
CA ALA A 190 8.71 -0.60 3.69
C ALA A 190 8.62 0.91 3.43
N GLY A 191 9.33 1.74 4.19
CA GLY A 191 9.30 3.19 4.05
C GLY A 191 7.99 3.85 4.49
N LYS A 192 7.14 3.13 5.23
CA LYS A 192 5.88 3.65 5.80
C LYS A 192 6.14 4.22 7.19
N TYR A 193 6.77 5.38 7.22
CA TYR A 193 7.03 6.10 8.46
C TYR A 193 5.75 6.72 9.00
N THR A 194 5.67 6.90 10.33
CA THR A 194 4.51 7.56 10.93
C THR A 194 4.77 9.05 11.11
N THR A 195 3.80 9.89 10.73
CA THR A 195 3.80 11.33 11.02
C THR A 195 3.31 11.60 12.44
N ASP A 196 2.33 10.81 12.87
CA ASP A 196 1.78 10.85 14.21
C ASP A 196 2.48 9.81 15.09
N LYS A 197 2.48 10.08 16.41
CA LYS A 197 2.98 9.11 17.38
C LYS A 197 2.05 7.91 17.47
N VAL A 198 2.65 6.73 17.53
CA VAL A 198 1.98 5.43 17.67
C VAL A 198 2.52 4.70 18.90
N TYR A 199 1.77 3.68 19.33
CA TYR A 199 2.20 2.83 20.43
C TYR A 199 2.96 1.61 19.90
N THR A 200 4.15 1.35 20.48
CA THR A 200 4.99 0.20 20.13
C THR A 200 5.39 -0.54 21.41
N THR A 201 5.30 -1.87 21.39
CA THR A 201 5.70 -2.73 22.52
C THR A 201 6.86 -3.62 22.14
N GLY A 202 7.75 -3.89 23.10
CA GLY A 202 8.88 -4.80 22.95
C GLY A 202 9.58 -5.07 24.26
N ILE A 203 10.63 -5.86 24.21
CA ILE A 203 11.49 -6.17 25.35
C ILE A 203 12.83 -5.41 25.16
N ILE A 204 13.29 -4.71 26.17
CA ILE A 204 14.58 -4.02 26.12
C ILE A 204 15.68 -5.07 25.94
N CYS A 205 16.43 -4.97 24.85
CA CYS A 205 17.54 -5.87 24.53
C CYS A 205 18.91 -5.24 24.71
N GLU A 206 18.99 -3.91 24.67
CA GLU A 206 20.21 -3.14 24.91
C GLU A 206 19.85 -1.82 25.61
N VAL A 207 20.67 -1.38 26.55
CA VAL A 207 20.61 -0.04 27.14
C VAL A 207 21.89 0.69 26.73
N GLY A 208 21.73 1.79 26.01
CA GLY A 208 22.80 2.68 25.60
C GLY A 208 23.02 3.78 26.62
N SER A 209 22.86 5.03 26.21
CA SER A 209 23.05 6.21 27.09
C SER A 209 21.78 6.57 27.84
N VAL A 210 21.93 6.92 29.13
CA VAL A 210 20.88 7.56 29.93
C VAL A 210 21.44 8.88 30.43
N ASP A 211 20.90 9.99 29.94
CA ASP A 211 21.27 11.33 30.39
C ASP A 211 20.35 11.76 31.53
N THR A 212 20.91 11.93 32.71
CA THR A 212 20.20 12.39 33.92
C THR A 212 20.50 13.85 34.28
N ASN A 213 21.45 14.47 33.60
CA ASN A 213 21.99 15.76 33.98
C ASN A 213 21.52 16.93 33.12
N SER A 214 21.34 16.73 31.81
CA SER A 214 21.01 17.84 30.92
C SER A 214 19.63 17.66 30.24
N TYR A 215 19.52 16.73 29.31
CA TYR A 215 18.29 16.56 28.55
C TYR A 215 17.28 15.62 29.22
N GLY A 216 17.75 14.71 30.07
CA GLY A 216 16.92 13.77 30.80
C GLY A 216 16.30 12.72 29.88
N ASN A 217 17.03 12.26 28.88
CA ASN A 217 16.54 11.27 27.90
C ASN A 217 17.43 10.01 27.89
N ALA A 218 16.92 8.94 27.32
CA ALA A 218 17.64 7.67 27.20
C ALA A 218 17.59 7.13 25.77
N THR A 219 18.68 6.48 25.36
CA THR A 219 18.75 5.73 24.11
C THR A 219 18.96 4.26 24.42
N TYR A 220 18.08 3.40 23.91
CA TYR A 220 18.09 1.96 24.12
C TYR A 220 17.48 1.23 22.93
N SER A 221 17.56 -0.09 22.88
CA SER A 221 16.99 -0.89 21.82
C SER A 221 15.96 -1.89 22.36
N ILE A 222 14.91 -2.13 21.60
CA ILE A 222 13.88 -3.13 21.89
C ILE A 222 13.82 -4.17 20.79
N SER A 223 13.51 -5.41 21.16
CA SER A 223 13.25 -6.52 20.23
C SER A 223 12.00 -7.28 20.66
N GLU A 224 11.55 -8.21 19.83
CA GLU A 224 10.38 -9.04 20.10
C GLU A 224 10.63 -10.01 21.27
N ASP A 225 11.85 -10.59 21.33
CA ASP A 225 12.23 -11.66 22.24
C ASP A 225 13.30 -11.28 23.27
N GLY A 226 13.66 -10.00 23.36
CA GLY A 226 14.68 -9.47 24.28
C GLY A 226 16.12 -9.74 23.84
N LYS A 227 16.35 -10.25 22.61
CA LYS A 227 17.70 -10.51 22.09
C LYS A 227 18.15 -9.38 21.16
N ALA A 228 19.39 -8.96 21.33
CA ALA A 228 20.03 -7.96 20.47
C ALA A 228 20.52 -8.62 19.18
N VAL A 229 19.67 -8.65 18.15
CA VAL A 229 20.00 -9.19 16.83
C VAL A 229 19.78 -8.12 15.77
N THR A 230 20.83 -7.79 15.03
CA THR A 230 20.78 -6.81 13.93
C THR A 230 19.63 -7.13 12.97
N GLY A 231 18.83 -6.12 12.62
CA GLY A 231 17.66 -6.24 11.75
C GLY A 231 16.40 -6.78 12.44
N LYS A 232 16.47 -7.17 13.72
CA LYS A 232 15.32 -7.63 14.53
C LYS A 232 15.03 -6.75 15.74
N MET A 233 15.64 -5.58 15.80
CA MET A 233 15.46 -4.61 16.88
C MET A 233 15.19 -3.21 16.35
N ILE A 234 14.56 -2.40 17.17
CA ILE A 234 14.28 -0.98 16.92
C ILE A 234 14.99 -0.18 17.99
N LYS A 235 15.70 0.85 17.58
CA LYS A 235 16.35 1.80 18.48
C LYS A 235 15.34 2.82 18.97
N VAL A 236 15.25 3.03 20.25
CA VAL A 236 14.49 4.10 20.88
C VAL A 236 15.45 5.26 21.09
N PHE A 237 15.30 6.31 20.30
CA PHE A 237 16.24 7.41 20.30
C PHE A 237 15.77 8.55 21.20
N ARG A 238 16.57 8.89 22.21
CA ARG A 238 16.35 10.00 23.15
C ARG A 238 14.95 10.00 23.77
N GLY A 239 14.47 8.82 24.21
CA GLY A 239 13.17 8.66 24.85
C GLY A 239 13.13 9.17 26.27
N PHE A 240 11.99 9.74 26.66
CA PHE A 240 11.70 10.13 28.02
C PHE A 240 11.14 8.97 28.85
N ASN A 241 11.13 9.14 30.17
CA ASN A 241 10.59 8.18 31.13
C ASN A 241 9.03 8.17 31.08
N LEU A 242 8.41 7.46 32.01
CA LEU A 242 6.95 7.41 32.19
C LEU A 242 6.36 8.83 32.27
N ASP A 243 5.15 8.95 31.72
CA ASP A 243 4.42 10.22 31.68
C ASP A 243 5.20 11.40 31.07
N ASN A 244 6.09 11.09 30.12
CA ASN A 244 6.95 12.07 29.45
C ASN A 244 7.88 12.84 30.39
N GLN A 245 8.25 12.22 31.51
CA GLN A 245 9.16 12.82 32.50
C GLN A 245 10.62 12.58 32.10
N LYS A 246 11.53 13.44 32.60
CA LYS A 246 12.97 13.25 32.45
C LYS A 246 13.46 12.03 33.24
N TRP A 247 14.48 11.37 32.74
CA TRP A 247 15.24 10.40 33.50
C TRP A 247 16.06 11.13 34.57
N THR A 248 16.09 10.56 35.77
CA THR A 248 16.87 11.05 36.92
C THR A 248 17.79 9.95 37.43
N GLU A 249 18.70 10.30 38.35
CA GLU A 249 19.58 9.33 39.02
C GLU A 249 18.79 8.23 39.75
N GLU A 250 17.63 8.59 40.31
CA GLU A 250 16.79 7.64 41.05
C GLU A 250 16.03 6.70 40.09
N THR A 251 15.65 7.19 38.88
CA THR A 251 14.81 6.42 37.97
C THR A 251 15.58 5.65 36.91
N LYS A 252 16.83 6.06 36.59
CA LYS A 252 17.62 5.44 35.50
C LYS A 252 17.77 3.92 35.62
N GLY A 253 17.85 3.41 36.85
CA GLY A 253 18.00 1.99 37.15
C GLY A 253 16.76 1.13 36.75
N THR A 254 15.62 1.76 36.53
CA THR A 254 14.42 1.04 36.06
C THR A 254 14.51 0.64 34.59
N LEU A 255 15.33 1.34 33.79
CA LEU A 255 15.59 1.02 32.39
C LEU A 255 16.64 -0.09 32.34
N ALA A 256 16.20 -1.32 32.26
CA ALA A 256 17.05 -2.50 32.26
C ALA A 256 16.70 -3.49 31.15
N VAL A 257 17.72 -4.22 30.67
CA VAL A 257 17.54 -5.33 29.72
C VAL A 257 16.59 -6.38 30.30
N GLY A 258 15.71 -6.92 29.45
CA GLY A 258 14.70 -7.90 29.80
C GLY A 258 13.36 -7.28 30.24
N LYS A 259 13.27 -5.98 30.47
CA LYS A 259 12.02 -5.30 30.79
C LYS A 259 11.13 -5.16 29.56
N LYS A 260 9.85 -5.48 29.70
CA LYS A 260 8.83 -5.23 28.65
C LYS A 260 8.35 -3.79 28.75
N VAL A 261 8.33 -3.10 27.62
CA VAL A 261 7.94 -1.69 27.53
C VAL A 261 6.82 -1.47 26.51
N VAL A 262 6.06 -0.40 26.73
CA VAL A 262 5.21 0.24 25.73
C VAL A 262 5.69 1.68 25.58
N ILE A 263 5.94 2.08 24.35
CA ILE A 263 6.52 3.38 23.99
C ILE A 263 5.53 4.10 23.06
N TYR A 264 5.35 5.40 23.26
CA TYR A 264 4.57 6.27 22.41
C TYR A 264 5.50 7.22 21.65
N GLY A 265 5.63 7.03 20.35
CA GLY A 265 6.57 7.76 19.48
C GLY A 265 6.35 7.53 18.00
N THR A 266 7.04 8.29 17.16
CA THR A 266 6.99 8.16 15.70
C THR A 266 8.00 7.12 15.21
N LEU A 267 7.58 6.31 14.23
CA LEU A 267 8.44 5.31 13.60
C LEU A 267 9.16 5.93 12.41
N THR A 268 10.47 5.72 12.31
CA THR A 268 11.30 6.25 11.22
C THR A 268 12.45 5.33 10.88
N MET A 269 13.15 5.65 9.78
CA MET A 269 14.44 5.07 9.42
C MET A 269 15.48 6.19 9.40
N TYR A 270 16.46 6.13 10.27
CA TYR A 270 17.54 7.11 10.32
C TYR A 270 18.88 6.46 9.97
N ASN A 271 19.51 6.92 8.88
CA ASN A 271 20.79 6.38 8.39
C ASN A 271 20.83 4.83 8.33
N GLY A 272 19.74 4.21 7.84
CA GLY A 272 19.63 2.77 7.73
C GLY A 272 19.31 2.02 9.04
N THR A 273 19.05 2.73 10.13
CA THR A 273 18.67 2.17 11.44
C THR A 273 17.18 2.40 11.66
N PRO A 274 16.37 1.34 11.91
CA PRO A 274 14.98 1.50 12.36
C PRO A 274 14.92 2.15 13.73
N GLU A 275 14.17 3.25 13.87
CA GLU A 275 14.10 4.03 15.10
C GLU A 275 12.67 4.39 15.50
N ILE A 276 12.43 4.47 16.80
CA ILE A 276 11.39 5.31 17.39
C ILE A 276 12.06 6.64 17.68
N ASP A 277 11.68 7.68 16.93
CA ASP A 277 12.38 8.96 16.89
C ASP A 277 12.27 9.74 18.22
N SER A 278 13.10 10.77 18.35
CA SER A 278 13.13 11.67 19.51
C SER A 278 11.75 12.26 19.84
N GLY A 279 11.56 12.64 21.10
CA GLY A 279 10.26 13.08 21.60
C GLY A 279 9.30 11.93 21.96
N ASN A 280 9.76 10.69 21.86
CA ASN A 280 9.05 9.52 22.37
C ASN A 280 9.14 9.43 23.90
N TYR A 281 8.25 8.64 24.50
CA TYR A 281 8.30 8.37 25.95
C TYR A 281 7.65 7.04 26.31
N LEU A 282 7.99 6.55 27.50
CA LEU A 282 7.41 5.33 28.05
C LEU A 282 5.96 5.53 28.50
N ILE A 283 5.12 4.58 28.13
CA ILE A 283 3.75 4.42 28.66
C ILE A 283 3.75 3.40 29.80
N SER A 284 4.58 2.36 29.68
CA SER A 284 4.74 1.36 30.72
C SER A 284 6.12 0.70 30.63
N ILE A 285 6.61 0.24 31.78
CA ILE A 285 7.80 -0.60 31.92
C ILE A 285 7.54 -1.63 33.02
N LYS A 286 7.75 -2.93 32.75
CA LYS A 286 7.45 -4.05 33.63
C LYS A 286 8.61 -5.04 33.67
#